data_047b51b8abf47af221275639d03bcee9
#
_entry.id   047b51b8abf47af221275639d03bcee9
#
_cell.length_a   1.000
_cell.length_b   1.000
_cell.length_c   1.000
_cell.angle_alpha   90.00
_cell.angle_beta   90.00
_cell.angle_gamma   90.00
#
_symmetry.space_group_name_H-M   'P 1'
#
loop_
_entity.id
_entity.type
_entity.pdbx_description
1 polymer ?
#
loop_
_entity_poly.entity_id
_entity_poly.type
_entity_poly.pdbx_seq_one_letter_code
_entity_poly.pdbx_strand_id
1 'polypeptide(L)' 'GVRVNVICPLAMTEGLQKFKEEYPERYEQTIKGVPMGRFADPEKDVGGMCVFLCSDLASYVTGETITLQGGSGLRP' A
#
# COMPACT_ATOMS: atom_id res chain seq x y z
N GLY A 1 14.85 -23.23 -3.64
CA GLY A 1 13.94 -22.33 -4.25
C GLY A 1 13.10 -21.46 -3.31
N VAL A 2 13.75 -20.55 -2.54
CA VAL A 2 12.99 -19.61 -1.69
C VAL A 2 12.98 -18.24 -2.37
N ARG A 3 11.80 -17.64 -2.46
CA ARG A 3 11.63 -16.27 -2.96
C ARG A 3 11.45 -15.31 -1.78
N VAL A 4 12.05 -14.13 -1.88
CA VAL A 4 11.97 -13.09 -0.84
C VAL A 4 11.64 -11.75 -1.51
N ASN A 5 10.56 -11.12 -1.08
CA ASN A 5 10.14 -9.82 -1.55
C ASN A 5 9.76 -8.92 -0.38
N VAL A 6 9.79 -7.61 -0.60
CA VAL A 6 9.43 -6.61 0.41
C VAL A 6 8.21 -5.85 -0.08
N ILE A 7 7.23 -5.64 0.80
CA ILE A 7 6.06 -4.81 0.53
C ILE A 7 6.16 -3.54 1.38
N CYS A 8 6.02 -2.38 0.72
CA CYS A 8 6.00 -1.08 1.38
C CYS A 8 4.62 -0.44 1.16
N PRO A 9 3.67 -0.65 2.07
CA PRO A 9 2.31 -0.16 1.87
C PRO A 9 2.11 1.26 2.40
N LEU A 10 1.22 1.99 1.75
CA LEU A 10 0.64 3.23 2.25
C LEU A 10 -0.81 2.92 2.63
N ALA A 11 -0.98 2.39 3.84
CA ALA A 11 -2.24 1.79 4.28
C ALA A 11 -2.91 2.60 5.38
N MET A 12 -4.24 2.49 5.44
CA MET A 12 -5.02 3.05 6.54
C MET A 12 -4.72 2.30 7.83
N THR A 13 -4.24 3.03 8.84
CA THR A 13 -3.93 2.50 10.17
C THR A 13 -4.85 3.17 11.20
N GLU A 14 -4.83 2.65 12.44
CA GLU A 14 -5.57 3.29 13.53
C GLU A 14 -5.10 4.72 13.79
N GLY A 15 -3.77 4.95 13.73
CA GLY A 15 -3.21 6.29 13.88
C GLY A 15 -3.66 7.23 12.78
N LEU A 16 -3.72 6.74 11.55
CA LEU A 16 -4.18 7.52 10.41
C LEU A 16 -5.69 7.79 10.49
N GLN A 17 -6.46 6.83 10.99
CA GLN A 17 -7.89 7.01 11.24
C GLN A 17 -8.15 8.10 12.27
N LYS A 18 -7.38 8.13 13.36
CA LYS A 18 -7.45 9.20 14.37
C LYS A 18 -7.08 10.54 13.77
N PHE A 19 -6.05 10.58 12.94
CA PHE A 19 -5.62 11.79 12.24
C PHE A 19 -6.76 12.34 11.36
N LYS A 20 -7.46 11.46 10.66
CA LYS A 20 -8.61 11.84 9.84
C LYS A 20 -9.73 12.45 10.68
N GLU A 21 -10.01 11.89 11.85
CA GLU A 21 -11.05 12.38 12.75
C GLU A 21 -10.69 13.71 13.40
N GLU A 22 -9.43 13.88 13.84
CA GLU A 22 -8.97 15.07 14.52
C GLU A 22 -8.62 16.22 13.60
N TYR A 23 -8.11 15.91 12.40
CA TYR A 23 -7.64 16.90 11.44
C TYR A 23 -8.15 16.60 10.03
N PRO A 24 -9.47 16.67 9.81
CA PRO A 24 -10.05 16.26 8.53
C PRO A 24 -9.52 17.06 7.32
N GLU A 25 -9.23 18.35 7.50
CA GLU A 25 -8.70 19.17 6.42
C GLU A 25 -7.28 18.77 6.00
N ARG A 26 -6.44 18.46 6.98
CA ARG A 26 -5.08 17.97 6.72
C ARG A 26 -5.09 16.60 6.08
N TYR A 27 -6.01 15.75 6.51
CA TYR A 27 -6.21 14.44 5.93
C TYR A 27 -6.58 14.56 4.45
N GLU A 28 -7.51 15.46 4.11
CA GLU A 28 -7.92 15.68 2.71
C GLU A 28 -6.75 16.17 1.86
N GLN A 29 -5.92 17.06 2.38
CA GLN A 29 -4.74 17.54 1.68
C GLN A 29 -3.75 16.41 1.41
N THR A 30 -3.57 15.52 2.37
CA THR A 30 -2.70 14.35 2.23
C THR A 30 -3.25 13.40 1.18
N ILE A 31 -4.56 13.16 1.18
CA ILE A 31 -5.24 12.29 0.21
C ILE A 31 -5.13 12.83 -1.21
N LYS A 32 -5.14 14.14 -1.39
CA LYS A 32 -4.99 14.76 -2.72
C LYS A 32 -3.66 14.41 -3.38
N GLY A 33 -2.62 14.12 -2.58
CA GLY A 33 -1.34 13.65 -3.10
C GLY A 33 -1.33 12.20 -3.55
N VAL A 34 -2.42 11.47 -3.35
CA VAL A 34 -2.55 10.07 -3.75
C VAL A 34 -3.47 10.01 -4.98
N PRO A 35 -2.95 9.69 -6.18
CA PRO A 35 -3.78 9.64 -7.40
C PRO A 35 -5.01 8.76 -7.31
N MET A 36 -4.95 7.63 -6.61
CA MET A 36 -6.12 6.76 -6.43
C MET A 36 -7.13 7.30 -5.42
N GLY A 37 -6.79 8.39 -4.71
CA GLY A 37 -7.72 9.10 -3.83
C GLY A 37 -8.03 8.41 -2.52
N ARG A 38 -7.26 7.42 -2.13
CA ARG A 38 -7.44 6.72 -0.87
C ARG A 38 -6.15 6.03 -0.42
N PHE A 39 -6.06 5.75 0.87
CA PHE A 39 -5.03 4.87 1.40
C PHE A 39 -5.45 3.41 1.19
N ALA A 40 -4.47 2.51 1.18
CA ALA A 40 -4.75 1.09 0.96
C ALA A 40 -5.56 0.49 2.11
N ASP A 41 -6.48 -0.41 1.78
CA ASP A 41 -7.14 -1.26 2.75
C ASP A 41 -6.15 -2.35 3.18
N PRO A 42 -5.84 -2.47 4.49
CA PRO A 42 -4.85 -3.47 4.93
C PRO A 42 -5.20 -4.90 4.55
N GLU A 43 -6.47 -5.27 4.62
CA GLU A 43 -6.90 -6.63 4.31
C GLU A 43 -6.93 -6.90 2.82
N LYS A 44 -7.63 -6.05 2.06
CA LYS A 44 -7.84 -6.27 0.63
C LYS A 44 -6.60 -5.95 -0.21
N ASP A 45 -6.02 -4.79 0.01
CA ASP A 45 -4.94 -4.30 -0.84
C ASP A 45 -3.58 -4.87 -0.43
N VAL A 46 -3.24 -4.79 0.85
CA VAL A 46 -1.96 -5.31 1.35
C VAL A 46 -2.02 -6.83 1.46
N GLY A 47 -3.07 -7.35 2.07
CA GLY A 47 -3.29 -8.80 2.18
C GLY A 47 -3.39 -9.48 0.83
N GLY A 48 -4.08 -8.85 -0.13
CA GLY A 48 -4.19 -9.36 -1.50
C GLY A 48 -2.83 -9.49 -2.19
N MET A 49 -1.95 -8.50 -2.02
CA MET A 49 -0.59 -8.57 -2.56
C MET A 49 0.22 -9.67 -1.88
N CYS A 50 0.07 -9.84 -0.58
CA CYS A 50 0.75 -10.92 0.16
C CYS A 50 0.33 -12.29 -0.36
N VAL A 51 -0.95 -12.50 -0.57
CA VAL A 51 -1.49 -13.76 -1.11
C VAL A 51 -0.93 -14.01 -2.51
N PHE A 52 -0.92 -12.99 -3.38
CA PHE A 52 -0.34 -13.11 -4.72
C PHE A 52 1.13 -13.52 -4.66
N LEU A 53 1.93 -12.83 -3.84
CA LEU A 53 3.37 -13.10 -3.74
C LEU A 53 3.68 -14.48 -3.17
N CYS A 54 2.80 -15.01 -2.33
CA CYS A 54 2.95 -16.36 -1.77
C CYS A 54 2.41 -17.45 -2.70
N SER A 55 1.78 -17.08 -3.79
CA SER A 55 1.18 -18.03 -4.74
C SER A 55 2.13 -18.38 -5.88
N ASP A 56 1.79 -19.43 -6.63
CA ASP A 56 2.53 -19.83 -7.82
C ASP A 56 2.43 -18.80 -8.95
N LEU A 57 1.45 -17.89 -8.87
CA LEU A 57 1.31 -16.80 -9.84
C LEU A 57 2.51 -15.85 -9.80
N ALA A 58 3.21 -15.76 -8.67
CA ALA A 58 4.40 -14.94 -8.50
C ALA A 58 5.69 -15.76 -8.57
N SER A 59 5.69 -16.87 -9.26
CA SER A 59 6.80 -17.83 -9.30
C SER A 59 8.13 -17.23 -9.83
N TYR A 60 8.05 -16.17 -10.62
CA TYR A 60 9.23 -15.51 -11.18
C TYR A 60 9.54 -14.17 -10.51
N VAL A 61 8.94 -13.89 -9.33
CA VAL A 61 9.10 -12.62 -8.59
C VAL A 61 9.91 -12.87 -7.33
N THR A 62 11.12 -12.35 -7.29
CA THR A 62 11.97 -12.40 -6.09
C THR A 62 12.92 -11.20 -6.09
N GLY A 63 13.35 -10.78 -4.91
CA GLY A 63 14.27 -9.66 -4.77
C GLY A 63 13.63 -8.30 -5.04
N GLU A 64 12.31 -8.23 -5.09
CA GLU A 64 11.60 -6.99 -5.42
C GLU A 64 11.14 -6.24 -4.16
N THR A 65 11.17 -4.92 -4.26
CA THR A 65 10.50 -4.04 -3.30
C THR A 65 9.26 -3.51 -4.00
N ILE A 66 8.10 -3.90 -3.50
CA ILE A 66 6.81 -3.54 -4.12
C ILE A 66 6.14 -2.48 -3.27
N THR A 67 5.95 -1.31 -3.84
CA THR A 67 5.27 -0.21 -3.15
C THR A 67 3.78 -0.22 -3.50
N LEU A 68 2.94 -0.20 -2.46
CA LEU A 68 1.49 -0.11 -2.58
C LEU A 68 1.07 1.28 -2.13
N GLN A 69 1.05 2.23 -3.05
CA GLN A 69 0.96 3.65 -2.69
C GLN A 69 -0.06 4.43 -3.51
N GLY A 70 -0.91 3.74 -4.26
CA GLY A 70 -1.98 4.40 -5.02
C GLY A 70 -1.47 5.41 -6.04
N GLY A 71 -0.22 5.29 -6.47
CA GLY A 71 0.41 6.18 -7.45
C GLY A 71 1.10 7.40 -6.85
N SER A 72 1.12 7.55 -5.53
CA SER A 72 1.69 8.75 -4.88
C SER A 72 3.20 8.90 -5.08
N GLY A 73 3.91 7.80 -5.30
CA GLY A 73 5.36 7.82 -5.55
C GLY A 73 5.69 7.26 -6.93
N LEU A 74 5.17 7.89 -7.98
CA LEU A 74 5.41 7.43 -9.34
C LEU A 74 6.90 7.33 -9.65
N ARG A 75 7.29 6.21 -10.23
CA ARG A 75 8.65 5.99 -10.70
C ARG A 75 8.74 6.28 -12.20
N PRO A 76 9.88 6.86 -12.64
CA PRO A 76 10.11 7.04 -14.07
C PRO A 76 10.25 5.71 -14.81
#